data_ec74eb2cf1f1ad8dbe21fe6ed571ef10
#
_entry.id   ec74eb2cf1f1ad8dbe21fe6ed571ef10
#
_cell.length_a   1.000
_cell.length_b   1.000
_cell.length_c   1.000
_cell.angle_alpha   90.00
_cell.angle_beta   90.00
_cell.angle_gamma   90.00
#
_symmetry.space_group_name_H-M   'P 1'
#
loop_
_entity.id
_entity.type
_entity.pdbx_description
1 polymer ?
#
loop_
_entity_poly.entity_id
_entity_poly.type
_entity_poly.pdbx_seq_one_letter_code
_entity_poly.pdbx_strand_id
1 'polypeptide(L)' 'MAWLAVDADGGEFIFQYEPYRFWDDNLREWNRTDVCNPCIKLPSGSIEKLIGRPLTWEDEPVKLKE' A
#
# COMPACT_ATOMS: atom_id res chain seq x y z
N MET A 1 9.00 10.51 -4.47
CA MET A 1 8.94 9.04 -4.55
C MET A 1 7.68 8.54 -3.88
N ALA A 2 7.21 7.39 -4.30
CA ALA A 2 5.98 6.84 -3.76
C ALA A 2 6.16 5.36 -3.42
N TRP A 3 5.29 4.86 -2.59
CA TRP A 3 5.31 3.47 -2.15
C TRP A 3 3.96 2.82 -2.43
N LEU A 4 3.97 1.56 -2.82
CA LEU A 4 2.75 0.81 -3.10
C LEU A 4 2.59 -0.28 -2.05
N ALA A 5 1.37 -0.46 -1.57
CA ALA A 5 1.07 -1.51 -0.60
C ALA A 5 -0.39 -1.94 -0.73
N VAL A 6 -0.68 -3.16 -0.29
CA VAL A 6 -2.01 -3.75 -0.38
C VAL A 6 -2.48 -4.12 1.01
N ASP A 7 -3.72 -3.74 1.34
CA ASP A 7 -4.34 -4.08 2.62
C ASP A 7 -4.79 -5.54 2.64
N ALA A 8 -5.15 -6.00 3.84
CA ALA A 8 -5.61 -7.38 4.02
C ALA A 8 -6.86 -7.72 3.21
N ASP A 9 -7.66 -6.70 2.88
CA ASP A 9 -8.88 -6.89 2.09
C ASP A 9 -8.63 -6.81 0.58
N GLY A 10 -7.37 -6.64 0.17
CA GLY A 10 -7.02 -6.53 -1.23
C GLY A 10 -7.01 -5.10 -1.77
N GLY A 11 -7.31 -4.11 -0.95
CA GLY A 11 -7.30 -2.72 -1.38
C GLY A 11 -5.89 -2.24 -1.70
N GLU A 12 -5.72 -1.61 -2.86
CA GLU A 12 -4.42 -1.14 -3.33
C GLU A 12 -4.27 0.35 -3.02
N PHE A 13 -3.10 0.73 -2.52
CA PHE A 13 -2.84 2.11 -2.12
C PHE A 13 -1.47 2.57 -2.56
N ILE A 14 -1.36 3.87 -2.83
CA ILE A 14 -0.09 4.52 -3.06
C ILE A 14 0.14 5.51 -1.92
N PHE A 15 1.34 5.47 -1.32
CA PHE A 15 1.71 6.30 -0.18
C PHE A 15 2.86 7.23 -0.56
N GLN A 16 2.89 8.42 0.03
CA GLN A 16 3.97 9.36 -0.21
C GLN A 16 5.26 8.91 0.47
N TYR A 17 5.16 8.35 1.66
CA TYR A 17 6.30 7.85 2.44
C TYR A 17 6.15 6.37 2.67
N GLU A 18 7.22 5.70 3.07
CA GLU A 18 7.18 4.26 3.32
C GLU A 18 6.15 3.94 4.41
N PRO A 19 5.12 3.14 4.10
CA PRO A 19 4.13 2.75 5.10
C PRO A 19 4.67 1.63 5.98
N TYR A 20 4.09 1.49 7.17
CA TYR A 20 4.35 0.34 8.02
C TYR A 20 3.04 -0.41 8.27
N ARG A 21 3.16 -1.72 8.50
CA ARG A 21 2.00 -2.58 8.67
C ARG A 21 1.41 -2.37 10.05
N PHE A 22 0.09 -2.19 10.08
CA PHE A 22 -0.65 -2.02 11.32
C PHE A 22 -1.22 -3.37 11.72
N TRP A 23 -0.68 -3.96 12.81
CA TRP A 23 -1.16 -5.24 13.32
C TRP A 23 -2.09 -5.01 14.50
N ASP A 24 -3.36 -5.20 14.27
CA ASP A 24 -4.38 -5.18 15.31
C ASP A 24 -5.36 -6.32 14.99
N ASP A 25 -5.98 -6.91 15.99
CA ASP A 25 -6.95 -7.97 15.77
C ASP A 25 -8.09 -7.54 14.86
N ASN A 26 -8.40 -6.25 14.85
CA ASN A 26 -9.52 -5.70 14.08
C ASN A 26 -9.08 -4.90 12.86
N LEU A 27 -7.81 -4.52 12.78
CA LEU A 27 -7.31 -3.69 11.68
C LEU A 27 -6.04 -4.30 11.12
N ARG A 28 -6.10 -4.70 9.86
CA ARG A 28 -4.93 -5.20 9.13
C ARG A 28 -4.74 -4.30 7.93
N GLU A 29 -4.15 -3.15 8.17
CA GLU A 29 -3.99 -2.12 7.17
C GLU A 29 -2.61 -1.50 7.26
N TRP A 30 -2.18 -0.90 6.15
CA TRP A 30 -1.02 -0.03 6.18
C TRP A 30 -1.40 1.30 6.82
N ASN A 31 -0.41 2.07 7.29
CA ASN A 31 -0.64 3.29 8.08
C ASN A 31 -1.20 4.46 7.27
N ARG A 32 -2.38 4.30 6.76
CA ARG A 32 -3.00 5.35 5.96
C ARG A 32 -3.75 6.40 6.79
N THR A 33 -3.92 6.15 8.09
CA THR A 33 -4.54 7.12 8.98
C THR A 33 -3.53 8.11 9.55
N ASP A 34 -2.25 7.88 9.31
CA ASP A 34 -1.20 8.79 9.75
C ASP A 34 -1.23 10.03 8.88
N VAL A 35 -1.43 11.19 9.51
CA VAL A 35 -1.48 12.45 8.77
C VAL A 35 -0.14 12.80 8.11
N CYS A 36 0.94 12.18 8.56
CA CYS A 36 2.26 12.39 7.98
C CYS A 36 2.52 11.51 6.76
N ASN A 37 1.58 10.64 6.41
CA ASN A 37 1.76 9.73 5.26
C ASN A 37 0.53 9.74 4.37
N PRO A 38 0.36 10.79 3.55
CA PRO A 38 -0.78 10.86 2.64
C PRO A 38 -0.83 9.65 1.70
N CYS A 39 -2.03 9.16 1.45
CA CYS A 39 -2.21 8.03 0.56
C CYS A 39 -3.47 8.19 -0.29
N ILE A 40 -3.49 7.47 -1.40
CA ILE A 40 -4.62 7.46 -2.32
C ILE A 40 -4.95 6.00 -2.63
N LYS A 41 -6.24 5.67 -2.58
CA LYS A 41 -6.68 4.33 -2.97
C LYS A 41 -6.69 4.23 -4.49
N LEU A 42 -6.13 3.12 -4.98
CA LEU A 42 -6.03 2.87 -6.42
C LEU A 42 -7.09 1.87 -6.85
N PRO A 43 -7.52 1.92 -8.13
CA PRO A 43 -8.36 0.88 -8.68
C PRO A 43 -7.66 -0.47 -8.66
N SER A 44 -8.44 -1.53 -8.54
CA SER A 44 -7.93 -2.89 -8.51
C SER A 44 -7.11 -3.19 -9.78
N GLY A 45 -5.94 -3.77 -9.60
CA GLY A 45 -5.04 -4.10 -10.71
C GLY A 45 -4.05 -3.01 -11.07
N SER A 46 -4.13 -1.83 -10.43
CA SER A 46 -3.21 -0.72 -10.73
C SER A 46 -1.77 -1.06 -10.39
N ILE A 47 -1.53 -1.71 -9.27
CA ILE A 47 -0.18 -2.04 -8.84
C ILE A 47 0.48 -3.00 -9.83
N GLU A 48 -0.26 -4.01 -10.29
CA GLU A 48 0.28 -4.95 -11.27
C GLU A 48 0.70 -4.24 -12.55
N LYS A 49 -0.07 -3.24 -12.98
CA LYS A 49 0.30 -2.46 -14.16
C LYS A 49 1.54 -1.61 -13.94
N LEU A 50 1.75 -1.15 -12.71
CA LEU A 50 2.86 -0.25 -12.40
C LEU A 50 4.18 -0.98 -12.21
N ILE A 51 4.16 -2.17 -11.60
CA ILE A 51 5.39 -2.88 -11.26
C ILE A 51 5.53 -4.24 -11.94
N GLY A 52 4.53 -4.65 -12.75
CA GLY A 52 4.60 -5.89 -13.50
C GLY A 52 4.21 -7.15 -12.73
N ARG A 53 3.80 -6.99 -11.47
CA ARG A 53 3.32 -8.11 -10.66
C ARG A 53 2.33 -7.61 -9.60
N PRO A 54 1.39 -8.46 -9.17
CA PRO A 54 0.49 -8.06 -8.10
C PRO A 54 1.20 -8.06 -6.74
N LEU A 55 0.68 -7.27 -5.81
CA LEU A 55 1.10 -7.31 -4.42
C LEU A 55 -0.05 -7.87 -3.58
N THR A 56 0.30 -8.45 -2.44
CA THR A 56 -0.68 -8.91 -1.47
C THR A 56 -0.40 -8.27 -0.11
N TRP A 57 -1.31 -8.48 0.83
CA TRP A 57 -1.13 -8.00 2.20
C TRP A 57 0.18 -8.50 2.83
N GLU A 58 0.62 -9.69 2.45
CA GLU A 58 1.82 -10.29 3.02
C GLU A 58 3.12 -9.75 2.40
N ASP A 59 3.02 -9.03 1.28
CA ASP A 59 4.19 -8.46 0.63
C ASP A 59 4.62 -7.17 1.30
N GLU A 60 5.92 -6.91 1.30
CA GLU A 60 6.44 -5.64 1.77
C GLU A 60 6.08 -4.53 0.79
N PRO A 61 6.00 -3.27 1.25
CA PRO A 61 5.73 -2.17 0.34
C PRO A 61 6.82 -2.05 -0.71
N VAL A 62 6.40 -1.68 -1.92
CA VAL A 62 7.31 -1.54 -3.04
C VAL A 62 7.51 -0.06 -3.32
N LYS A 63 8.77 0.37 -3.34
CA LYS A 63 9.11 1.75 -3.68
C LYS A 63 8.99 1.94 -5.19
N LEU A 64 8.20 2.93 -5.57
CA LEU A 64 8.02 3.26 -6.97
C LEU A 64 9.18 4.13 -7.43
N LYS A 65 9.89 3.68 -8.45
CA LYS A 65 10.96 4.49 -9.04
C LYS A 65 10.38 5.46 -10.04
N GLU A 66 10.86 6.66 -10.01
CA GLU A 66 10.49 7.69 -10.97
C GLU A 66 11.35 7.60 -12.21
#